data_da6936e372a2768f4af1fd60ef56df58
#
_entry.id   da6936e372a2768f4af1fd60ef56df58
#
_cell.length_a   1.000
_cell.length_b   1.000
_cell.length_c   1.000
_cell.angle_alpha   90.00
_cell.angle_beta   90.00
_cell.angle_gamma   90.00
#
_symmetry.space_group_name_H-M   'P 1'
#
loop_
_entity.id
_entity.type
_entity.pdbx_description
1 polymer ?
#
loop_
_entity_poly.entity_id
_entity_poly.type
_entity_poly.pdbx_seq_one_letter_code
_entity_poly.pdbx_strand_id
1 'polypeptide(L)'
;MDRLARRLMVALAALMVACVASSGASSNTIAECFSDNNERRIAGCSALIDNPALDAGTKSLAYAMRALAYALKGALPRAVGDYDMAIRLDPTSSMALNNRAWVLFKLNRLSEGMTDVERSLSLAPSSPHAHDTRAHIRQALGERQAAMRDYEQAMHFGGEHLVKLYQCGLEAAGVYNGPIDGLYTSDLRRAFETCVGQPSCDPLPADEECRAATS
;
A
#
# COMPACT_ATOMS: atom_id res chain seq x y z
N MET A 1 7.57 62.69 4.93
CA MET A 1 7.81 61.27 4.55
C MET A 1 7.69 61.17 3.03
N ASP A 2 8.82 60.89 2.40
CA ASP A 2 9.07 61.09 1.00
C ASP A 2 8.31 60.02 0.15
N ARG A 3 7.74 60.42 -1.00
CA ARG A 3 7.02 59.52 -1.92
C ARG A 3 7.89 58.37 -2.36
N LEU A 4 9.21 58.51 -2.34
CA LEU A 4 10.19 57.48 -2.66
C LEU A 4 10.25 56.40 -1.58
N ALA A 5 10.20 56.75 -0.29
CA ALA A 5 10.19 55.82 0.83
C ALA A 5 8.90 54.95 0.87
N ARG A 6 7.74 55.54 0.51
CA ARG A 6 6.49 54.77 0.37
C ARG A 6 6.51 53.78 -0.78
N ARG A 7 7.13 54.14 -1.92
CA ARG A 7 7.25 53.20 -3.08
C ARG A 7 8.23 52.05 -2.79
N LEU A 8 9.31 52.31 -2.05
CA LEU A 8 10.24 51.29 -1.60
C LEU A 8 9.63 50.31 -0.60
N MET A 9 8.84 50.83 0.38
CA MET A 9 8.14 49.94 1.34
C MET A 9 7.06 49.06 0.69
N VAL A 10 6.33 49.61 -0.28
CA VAL A 10 5.32 48.80 -1.02
C VAL A 10 5.99 47.76 -1.90
N ALA A 11 7.12 48.08 -2.53
CA ALA A 11 7.88 47.10 -3.33
C ALA A 11 8.52 45.99 -2.47
N LEU A 12 9.06 46.34 -1.28
CA LEU A 12 9.59 45.33 -0.33
C LEU A 12 8.50 44.46 0.27
N ALA A 13 7.33 45.02 0.59
CA ALA A 13 6.18 44.23 1.05
C ALA A 13 5.64 43.28 -0.04
N ALA A 14 5.61 43.76 -1.29
CA ALA A 14 5.22 42.89 -2.44
C ALA A 14 6.23 41.78 -2.72
N LEU A 15 7.55 42.00 -2.57
CA LEU A 15 8.58 40.95 -2.66
C LEU A 15 8.50 39.95 -1.51
N MET A 16 8.19 40.39 -0.29
CA MET A 16 8.02 39.49 0.86
C MET A 16 6.76 38.59 0.72
N VAL A 17 5.66 39.17 0.21
CA VAL A 17 4.43 38.37 -0.04
C VAL A 17 4.62 37.37 -1.18
N ALA A 18 5.43 37.68 -2.19
CA ALA A 18 5.76 36.75 -3.28
C ALA A 18 6.70 35.62 -2.82
N CYS A 19 7.54 35.82 -1.80
CA CYS A 19 8.45 34.80 -1.27
C CYS A 19 7.76 33.82 -0.31
N VAL A 20 6.61 34.15 0.27
CA VAL A 20 5.85 33.28 1.18
C VAL A 20 4.85 32.39 0.42
N ALA A 21 4.54 32.72 -0.83
CA ALA A 21 3.57 31.96 -1.65
C ALA A 21 4.17 30.75 -2.40
N SER A 22 5.48 30.49 -2.28
CA SER A 22 6.17 29.45 -3.08
C SER A 22 6.70 28.24 -2.31
N SER A 23 6.39 28.09 -1.02
CA SER A 23 7.00 27.04 -0.19
C SER A 23 6.07 25.93 0.31
N GLY A 24 4.82 25.86 -0.16
CA GLY A 24 3.91 24.77 0.15
C GLY A 24 3.49 23.99 -1.10
N ALA A 25 3.40 22.68 -1.02
CA ALA A 25 2.70 21.92 -2.04
C ALA A 25 1.27 22.48 -2.14
N SER A 26 0.82 22.75 -3.37
CA SER A 26 -0.57 23.15 -3.60
C SER A 26 -1.49 22.04 -3.07
N SER A 27 -2.60 22.41 -2.42
CA SER A 27 -3.61 21.45 -1.96
C SER A 27 -4.08 20.52 -3.09
N ASN A 28 -4.09 21.01 -4.32
CA ASN A 28 -4.39 20.22 -5.51
C ASN A 28 -3.33 19.14 -5.78
N THR A 29 -2.04 19.46 -5.66
CA THR A 29 -0.93 18.50 -5.86
C THR A 29 -0.99 17.36 -4.84
N ILE A 30 -1.32 17.69 -3.58
CA ILE A 30 -1.52 16.67 -2.53
C ILE A 30 -2.72 15.79 -2.89
N ALA A 31 -3.86 16.37 -3.25
CA ALA A 31 -5.05 15.62 -3.64
C ALA A 31 -4.80 14.70 -4.85
N GLU A 32 -4.00 15.15 -5.81
CA GLU A 32 -3.61 14.32 -6.96
C GLU A 32 -2.72 13.15 -6.55
N CYS A 33 -1.77 13.33 -5.62
CA CYS A 33 -0.92 12.25 -5.10
C CYS A 33 -1.73 11.17 -4.35
N PHE A 34 -2.88 11.52 -3.78
CA PHE A 34 -3.79 10.58 -3.10
C PHE A 34 -5.00 10.19 -3.95
N SER A 35 -5.02 10.51 -5.24
CA SER A 35 -6.10 10.16 -6.16
C SER A 35 -6.18 8.64 -6.39
N ASP A 36 -7.39 8.11 -6.62
CA ASP A 36 -7.59 6.72 -7.04
C ASP A 36 -7.15 6.48 -8.50
N ASN A 37 -7.01 7.54 -9.28
CA ASN A 37 -6.47 7.46 -10.63
C ASN A 37 -4.94 7.38 -10.61
N ASN A 38 -4.39 6.26 -11.07
CA ASN A 38 -2.96 5.98 -11.02
C ASN A 38 -2.10 7.00 -11.80
N GLU A 39 -2.58 7.57 -12.90
CA GLU A 39 -1.83 8.59 -13.65
C GLU A 39 -1.74 9.90 -12.86
N ARG A 40 -2.86 10.34 -12.28
CA ARG A 40 -2.89 11.53 -11.40
C ARG A 40 -2.02 11.30 -10.17
N ARG A 41 -2.10 10.12 -9.56
CA ARG A 41 -1.25 9.77 -8.41
C ARG A 41 0.23 9.86 -8.76
N ILE A 42 0.65 9.31 -9.89
CA ILE A 42 2.05 9.39 -10.35
C ILE A 42 2.46 10.85 -10.57
N ALA A 43 1.65 11.66 -11.24
CA ALA A 43 1.96 13.06 -11.51
C ALA A 43 2.04 13.89 -10.23
N GLY A 44 1.01 13.81 -9.38
CA GLY A 44 0.95 14.55 -8.12
C GLY A 44 2.08 14.16 -7.15
N CYS A 45 2.33 12.86 -6.97
CA CYS A 45 3.43 12.40 -6.11
C CYS A 45 4.81 12.79 -6.67
N SER A 46 5.00 12.77 -7.99
CA SER A 46 6.26 13.23 -8.59
C SER A 46 6.50 14.72 -8.30
N ALA A 47 5.47 15.56 -8.42
CA ALA A 47 5.58 16.98 -8.08
C ALA A 47 5.90 17.21 -6.58
N LEU A 48 5.37 16.37 -5.66
CA LEU A 48 5.74 16.42 -4.25
C LEU A 48 7.20 15.99 -4.01
N ILE A 49 7.65 14.92 -4.65
CA ILE A 49 9.03 14.42 -4.55
C ILE A 49 10.04 15.47 -5.02
N ASP A 50 9.74 16.15 -6.12
CA ASP A 50 10.63 17.15 -6.73
C ASP A 50 10.63 18.49 -5.97
N ASN A 51 9.71 18.70 -5.04
CA ASN A 51 9.66 19.94 -4.23
C ASN A 51 10.75 19.92 -3.15
N PRO A 52 11.77 20.83 -3.23
CA PRO A 52 12.86 20.86 -2.26
C PRO A 52 12.44 21.33 -0.87
N ALA A 53 11.28 22.01 -0.76
CA ALA A 53 10.79 22.54 0.52
C ALA A 53 10.08 21.49 1.39
N LEU A 54 9.79 20.29 0.87
CA LEU A 54 9.12 19.26 1.64
C LEU A 54 10.10 18.41 2.45
N ASP A 55 9.66 18.07 3.66
CA ASP A 55 10.40 17.22 4.59
C ASP A 55 10.51 15.75 4.12
N ALA A 56 11.41 15.01 4.76
CA ALA A 56 11.68 13.61 4.42
C ALA A 56 10.45 12.70 4.61
N GLY A 57 9.63 12.94 5.64
CA GLY A 57 8.42 12.15 5.91
C GLY A 57 7.37 12.31 4.82
N THR A 58 7.10 13.56 4.42
CA THR A 58 6.19 13.86 3.30
C THR A 58 6.68 13.23 2.00
N LYS A 59 7.99 13.31 1.71
CA LYS A 59 8.58 12.67 0.53
C LYS A 59 8.53 11.15 0.61
N SER A 60 8.75 10.56 1.78
CA SER A 60 8.61 9.12 1.99
C SER A 60 7.21 8.65 1.60
N LEU A 61 6.18 9.33 2.09
CA LEU A 61 4.80 9.02 1.76
C LEU A 61 4.51 9.19 0.26
N ALA A 62 5.01 10.27 -0.36
CA ALA A 62 4.84 10.49 -1.80
C ALA A 62 5.51 9.39 -2.64
N TYR A 63 6.72 8.94 -2.27
CA TYR A 63 7.35 7.79 -2.89
C TYR A 63 6.52 6.52 -2.73
N ALA A 64 6.01 6.22 -1.53
CA ALA A 64 5.19 5.03 -1.28
C ALA A 64 3.90 5.04 -2.10
N MET A 65 3.22 6.20 -2.22
CA MET A 65 2.00 6.34 -3.01
C MET A 65 2.27 6.21 -4.52
N ARG A 66 3.39 6.72 -5.00
CA ARG A 66 3.79 6.55 -6.40
C ARG A 66 4.18 5.10 -6.72
N ALA A 67 4.86 4.45 -5.79
CA ALA A 67 5.18 3.03 -5.87
C ALA A 67 3.91 2.17 -5.98
N LEU A 68 2.89 2.46 -5.15
CA LEU A 68 1.60 1.79 -5.24
C LEU A 68 0.97 1.95 -6.62
N ALA A 69 0.97 3.17 -7.19
CA ALA A 69 0.46 3.39 -8.54
C ALA A 69 1.24 2.61 -9.61
N TYR A 70 2.58 2.54 -9.49
CA TYR A 70 3.38 1.71 -10.40
C TYR A 70 3.08 0.22 -10.23
N ALA A 71 2.89 -0.27 -9.01
CA ALA A 71 2.54 -1.67 -8.74
C ALA A 71 1.19 -2.03 -9.36
N LEU A 72 0.15 -1.19 -9.17
CA LEU A 72 -1.17 -1.37 -9.77
C LEU A 72 -1.16 -1.33 -11.31
N LYS A 73 -0.19 -0.62 -11.91
CA LYS A 73 0.04 -0.61 -13.36
C LYS A 73 0.94 -1.75 -13.85
N GLY A 74 1.36 -2.67 -13.00
CA GLY A 74 2.27 -3.76 -13.35
C GLY A 74 3.73 -3.33 -13.54
N ALA A 75 4.08 -2.08 -13.28
CA ALA A 75 5.45 -1.58 -13.39
C ALA A 75 6.28 -1.92 -12.12
N LEU A 76 6.30 -3.21 -11.77
CA LEU A 76 6.84 -3.73 -10.52
C LEU A 76 8.28 -3.29 -10.21
N PRO A 77 9.24 -3.26 -11.16
CA PRO A 77 10.59 -2.78 -10.87
C PRO A 77 10.64 -1.30 -10.46
N ARG A 78 9.77 -0.45 -11.04
CA ARG A 78 9.67 0.95 -10.64
C ARG A 78 9.08 1.09 -9.25
N ALA A 79 8.07 0.26 -8.93
CA ALA A 79 7.48 0.23 -7.60
C ALA A 79 8.51 -0.12 -6.54
N VAL A 80 9.35 -1.14 -6.76
CA VAL A 80 10.45 -1.49 -5.82
C VAL A 80 11.37 -0.29 -5.61
N GLY A 81 11.83 0.38 -6.68
CA GLY A 81 12.73 1.53 -6.57
C GLY A 81 12.13 2.70 -5.77
N ASP A 82 10.86 2.98 -5.93
CA ASP A 82 10.17 4.03 -5.16
C ASP A 82 9.94 3.60 -3.69
N TYR A 83 9.58 2.33 -3.42
CA TYR A 83 9.52 1.83 -2.03
C TYR A 83 10.89 1.83 -1.36
N ASP A 84 11.99 1.56 -2.08
CA ASP A 84 13.35 1.68 -1.57
C ASP A 84 13.64 3.12 -1.10
N MET A 85 13.18 4.11 -1.87
CA MET A 85 13.30 5.52 -1.49
C MET A 85 12.43 5.85 -0.27
N ALA A 86 11.18 5.39 -0.26
CA ALA A 86 10.28 5.59 0.87
C ALA A 86 10.88 5.05 2.17
N ILE A 87 11.37 3.81 2.15
CA ILE A 87 11.95 3.13 3.33
C ILE A 87 13.29 3.77 3.75
N ARG A 88 14.09 4.30 2.82
CA ARG A 88 15.29 5.07 3.17
C ARG A 88 14.96 6.37 3.91
N LEU A 89 13.89 7.05 3.51
CA LEU A 89 13.46 8.30 4.12
C LEU A 89 12.71 8.08 5.44
N ASP A 90 11.96 6.99 5.54
CA ASP A 90 11.29 6.54 6.76
C ASP A 90 11.46 5.03 6.95
N PRO A 91 12.51 4.60 7.68
CA PRO A 91 12.76 3.18 7.95
C PRO A 91 11.72 2.51 8.85
N THR A 92 10.79 3.27 9.44
CA THR A 92 9.73 2.79 10.34
C THR A 92 8.37 2.69 9.67
N SER A 93 8.28 2.99 8.38
CA SER A 93 7.04 2.84 7.61
C SER A 93 6.70 1.37 7.39
N SER A 94 5.88 0.80 8.29
CA SER A 94 5.39 -0.58 8.17
C SER A 94 4.61 -0.78 6.88
N MET A 95 3.86 0.23 6.44
CA MET A 95 3.12 0.21 5.17
C MET A 95 4.05 0.08 3.97
N ALA A 96 5.11 0.89 3.88
CA ALA A 96 6.03 0.83 2.75
C ALA A 96 6.77 -0.52 2.69
N LEU A 97 7.17 -1.06 3.85
CA LEU A 97 7.79 -2.38 3.98
C LEU A 97 6.83 -3.48 3.50
N ASN A 98 5.58 -3.50 3.99
CA ASN A 98 4.59 -4.48 3.56
C ASN A 98 4.32 -4.42 2.05
N ASN A 99 4.11 -3.22 1.52
CA ASN A 99 3.79 -3.06 0.11
C ASN A 99 4.99 -3.42 -0.79
N ARG A 100 6.24 -3.15 -0.37
CA ARG A 100 7.43 -3.65 -1.07
C ARG A 100 7.51 -5.18 -1.01
N ALA A 101 7.21 -5.78 0.14
CA ALA A 101 7.16 -7.24 0.30
C ALA A 101 6.17 -7.88 -0.69
N TRP A 102 4.98 -7.29 -0.84
CA TRP A 102 4.00 -7.73 -1.82
C TRP A 102 4.51 -7.65 -3.26
N VAL A 103 5.14 -6.53 -3.63
CA VAL A 103 5.73 -6.36 -4.96
C VAL A 103 6.88 -7.36 -5.19
N LEU A 104 7.71 -7.61 -4.18
CA LEU A 104 8.78 -8.60 -4.22
C LEU A 104 8.23 -10.03 -4.37
N PHE A 105 7.14 -10.35 -3.67
CA PHE A 105 6.40 -11.61 -3.86
C PHE A 105 5.94 -11.77 -5.32
N LYS A 106 5.29 -10.76 -5.90
CA LYS A 106 4.86 -10.79 -7.32
C LYS A 106 6.05 -10.91 -8.30
N LEU A 107 7.24 -10.49 -7.92
CA LEU A 107 8.49 -10.67 -8.67
C LEU A 107 9.19 -12.01 -8.39
N ASN A 108 8.60 -12.90 -7.59
CA ASN A 108 9.19 -14.16 -7.11
C ASN A 108 10.49 -13.99 -6.32
N ARG A 109 10.69 -12.81 -5.69
CA ARG A 109 11.82 -12.48 -4.80
C ARG A 109 11.44 -12.78 -3.35
N LEU A 110 11.10 -14.04 -3.07
CA LEU A 110 10.42 -14.46 -1.84
C LEU A 110 11.21 -14.17 -0.56
N SER A 111 12.52 -14.40 -0.54
CA SER A 111 13.33 -14.18 0.67
C SER A 111 13.44 -12.70 1.05
N GLU A 112 13.54 -11.82 0.06
CA GLU A 112 13.58 -10.39 0.30
C GLU A 112 12.21 -9.88 0.78
N GLY A 113 11.12 -10.37 0.15
CA GLY A 113 9.76 -10.08 0.59
C GLY A 113 9.50 -10.56 2.02
N MET A 114 10.00 -11.75 2.40
CA MET A 114 9.88 -12.26 3.76
C MET A 114 10.58 -11.33 4.77
N THR A 115 11.80 -10.89 4.49
CA THR A 115 12.53 -9.95 5.34
C THR A 115 11.74 -8.65 5.58
N ASP A 116 11.14 -8.10 4.54
CA ASP A 116 10.37 -6.87 4.63
C ASP A 116 9.08 -7.04 5.42
N VAL A 117 8.33 -8.11 5.16
CA VAL A 117 7.06 -8.31 5.85
C VAL A 117 7.25 -8.65 7.32
N GLU A 118 8.31 -9.38 7.69
CA GLU A 118 8.64 -9.62 9.09
C GLU A 118 8.99 -8.33 9.82
N ARG A 119 9.77 -7.44 9.16
CA ARG A 119 10.04 -6.12 9.69
C ARG A 119 8.76 -5.27 9.78
N SER A 120 7.88 -5.31 8.79
CA SER A 120 6.57 -4.65 8.85
C SER A 120 5.77 -5.11 10.06
N LEU A 121 5.68 -6.43 10.30
CA LEU A 121 4.97 -7.00 11.44
C LEU A 121 5.63 -6.70 12.79
N SER A 122 6.96 -6.52 12.83
CA SER A 122 7.64 -6.07 14.05
C SER A 122 7.24 -4.63 14.44
N LEU A 123 6.91 -3.79 13.46
CA LEU A 123 6.47 -2.40 13.65
C LEU A 123 4.95 -2.30 13.85
N ALA A 124 4.18 -3.15 13.21
CA ALA A 124 2.72 -3.18 13.26
C ALA A 124 2.20 -4.63 13.38
N PRO A 125 2.25 -5.25 14.59
CA PRO A 125 1.93 -6.66 14.78
C PRO A 125 0.48 -7.06 14.45
N SER A 126 -0.45 -6.12 14.47
CA SER A 126 -1.87 -6.33 14.15
C SER A 126 -2.26 -5.95 12.73
N SER A 127 -1.29 -5.74 11.83
CA SER A 127 -1.57 -5.39 10.43
C SER A 127 -2.16 -6.59 9.66
N PRO A 128 -3.44 -6.57 9.25
CA PRO A 128 -4.04 -7.67 8.52
C PRO A 128 -3.37 -7.87 7.16
N HIS A 129 -3.00 -6.79 6.47
CA HIS A 129 -2.32 -6.84 5.18
C HIS A 129 -0.92 -7.44 5.27
N ALA A 130 -0.19 -7.19 6.36
CA ALA A 130 1.14 -7.77 6.52
C ALA A 130 1.08 -9.26 6.86
N HIS A 131 0.10 -9.71 7.64
CA HIS A 131 -0.16 -11.13 7.84
C HIS A 131 -0.56 -11.81 6.53
N ASP A 132 -1.43 -11.21 5.74
CA ASP A 132 -1.83 -11.70 4.43
C ASP A 132 -0.64 -11.82 3.46
N THR A 133 0.18 -10.77 3.33
CA THR A 133 1.38 -10.79 2.49
C THR A 133 2.34 -11.91 2.91
N ARG A 134 2.55 -12.11 4.23
CA ARG A 134 3.40 -13.18 4.73
C ARG A 134 2.81 -14.56 4.46
N ALA A 135 1.48 -14.71 4.56
CA ALA A 135 0.79 -15.93 4.22
C ALA A 135 1.03 -16.34 2.77
N HIS A 136 0.90 -15.39 1.82
CA HIS A 136 1.17 -15.63 0.40
C HIS A 136 2.63 -16.04 0.14
N ILE A 137 3.60 -15.37 0.78
CA ILE A 137 5.00 -15.74 0.65
C ILE A 137 5.24 -17.16 1.20
N ARG A 138 4.69 -17.48 2.37
CA ARG A 138 4.80 -18.82 3.00
C ARG A 138 4.13 -19.91 2.15
N GLN A 139 2.98 -19.62 1.57
CA GLN A 139 2.32 -20.54 0.64
C GLN A 139 3.22 -20.83 -0.57
N ALA A 140 3.81 -19.80 -1.18
CA ALA A 140 4.75 -19.96 -2.29
C ALA A 140 6.02 -20.74 -1.91
N LEU A 141 6.46 -20.66 -0.65
CA LEU A 141 7.56 -21.46 -0.10
C LEU A 141 7.15 -22.90 0.28
N GLY A 142 5.87 -23.24 0.20
CA GLY A 142 5.33 -24.57 0.60
C GLY A 142 5.14 -24.73 2.11
N GLU A 143 5.26 -23.67 2.90
CA GLU A 143 5.10 -23.62 4.35
C GLU A 143 3.62 -23.58 4.76
N ARG A 144 2.82 -24.56 4.31
CA ARG A 144 1.35 -24.57 4.38
C ARG A 144 0.78 -24.25 5.75
N GLN A 145 1.29 -24.88 6.80
CA GLN A 145 0.77 -24.65 8.18
C GLN A 145 1.07 -23.23 8.69
N ALA A 146 2.21 -22.67 8.30
CA ALA A 146 2.58 -21.31 8.65
C ALA A 146 1.73 -20.29 7.85
N ALA A 147 1.49 -20.56 6.58
CA ALA A 147 0.59 -19.73 5.74
C ALA A 147 -0.83 -19.71 6.32
N MET A 148 -1.39 -20.88 6.69
CA MET A 148 -2.71 -20.96 7.32
C MET A 148 -2.83 -20.10 8.58
N ARG A 149 -1.83 -20.17 9.46
CA ARG A 149 -1.82 -19.32 10.67
C ARG A 149 -1.82 -17.82 10.34
N ASP A 150 -1.09 -17.42 9.31
CA ASP A 150 -1.06 -16.03 8.91
C ASP A 150 -2.38 -15.58 8.26
N TYR A 151 -3.03 -16.40 7.44
CA TYR A 151 -4.37 -16.10 6.91
C TYR A 151 -5.39 -15.97 8.04
N GLU A 152 -5.34 -16.85 9.07
CA GLU A 152 -6.19 -16.75 10.25
C GLU A 152 -5.93 -15.45 11.03
N GLN A 153 -4.67 -15.01 11.17
CA GLN A 153 -4.35 -13.72 11.79
C GLN A 153 -4.81 -12.54 10.94
N ALA A 154 -4.66 -12.61 9.62
CA ALA A 154 -5.17 -11.59 8.71
C ALA A 154 -6.69 -11.41 8.86
N MET A 155 -7.44 -12.50 8.89
CA MET A 155 -8.90 -12.46 9.13
C MET A 155 -9.26 -11.94 10.52
N HIS A 156 -8.51 -12.37 11.54
CA HIS A 156 -8.76 -11.91 12.92
C HIS A 156 -8.61 -10.39 13.04
N PHE A 157 -7.56 -9.82 12.48
CA PHE A 157 -7.32 -8.37 12.54
C PHE A 157 -8.10 -7.56 11.49
N GLY A 158 -8.40 -8.14 10.33
CA GLY A 158 -9.15 -7.50 9.25
C GLY A 158 -10.67 -7.57 9.41
N GLY A 159 -11.13 -8.46 10.30
CA GLY A 159 -12.55 -8.59 10.63
C GLY A 159 -13.42 -9.06 9.46
N GLU A 160 -14.72 -8.81 9.59
CA GLU A 160 -15.77 -9.26 8.66
C GLU A 160 -15.46 -8.91 7.19
N HIS A 161 -14.96 -7.71 6.94
CA HIS A 161 -14.66 -7.26 5.58
C HIS A 161 -13.60 -8.15 4.90
N LEU A 162 -12.50 -8.44 5.60
CA LEU A 162 -11.44 -9.28 5.02
C LEU A 162 -11.88 -10.74 4.89
N VAL A 163 -12.71 -11.23 5.82
CA VAL A 163 -13.29 -12.58 5.69
C VAL A 163 -14.17 -12.67 4.44
N LYS A 164 -15.01 -11.67 4.15
CA LYS A 164 -15.81 -11.62 2.91
C LYS A 164 -14.96 -11.62 1.65
N LEU A 165 -13.85 -10.88 1.65
CA LEU A 165 -12.90 -10.89 0.51
C LEU A 165 -12.34 -12.29 0.28
N TYR A 166 -11.93 -12.97 1.32
CA TYR A 166 -11.44 -14.34 1.20
C TYR A 166 -12.54 -15.34 0.80
N GLN A 167 -13.75 -15.22 1.35
CA GLN A 167 -14.88 -16.06 0.94
C GLN A 167 -15.13 -15.93 -0.56
N CYS A 168 -15.14 -14.70 -1.08
CA CYS A 168 -15.31 -14.43 -2.51
C CYS A 168 -14.13 -14.98 -3.35
N GLY A 169 -12.89 -14.79 -2.92
CA GLY A 169 -11.73 -15.30 -3.65
C GLY A 169 -11.67 -16.83 -3.71
N LEU A 170 -12.03 -17.50 -2.61
CA LEU A 170 -12.08 -18.96 -2.55
C LEU A 170 -13.29 -19.51 -3.33
N GLU A 171 -14.39 -18.76 -3.43
CA GLU A 171 -15.52 -19.09 -4.32
C GLU A 171 -15.08 -18.99 -5.78
N ALA A 172 -14.44 -17.88 -6.18
CA ALA A 172 -13.89 -17.71 -7.53
C ALA A 172 -12.85 -18.79 -7.90
N ALA A 173 -12.07 -19.26 -6.92
CA ALA A 173 -11.14 -20.37 -7.09
C ALA A 173 -11.85 -21.74 -7.13
N GLY A 174 -13.16 -21.81 -6.92
CA GLY A 174 -13.96 -23.04 -6.96
C GLY A 174 -13.74 -23.98 -5.77
N VAL A 175 -13.17 -23.51 -4.67
CA VAL A 175 -12.87 -24.29 -3.45
C VAL A 175 -13.81 -23.97 -2.28
N TYR A 176 -14.64 -22.94 -2.41
CA TYR A 176 -15.64 -22.54 -1.44
C TYR A 176 -17.00 -22.35 -2.13
N ASN A 177 -18.08 -22.79 -1.48
CA ASN A 177 -19.46 -22.67 -1.97
C ASN A 177 -20.45 -22.24 -0.86
N GLY A 178 -19.92 -21.73 0.24
CA GLY A 178 -20.70 -21.18 1.35
C GLY A 178 -21.11 -19.72 1.12
N PRO A 179 -21.87 -19.14 2.06
CA PRO A 179 -22.27 -17.74 1.97
C PRO A 179 -21.10 -16.78 2.11
N ILE A 180 -21.19 -15.60 1.46
CA ILE A 180 -20.25 -14.50 1.65
C ILE A 180 -20.81 -13.58 2.75
N ASP A 181 -20.69 -14.02 3.99
CA ASP A 181 -21.31 -13.41 5.18
C ASP A 181 -20.29 -12.80 6.16
N GLY A 182 -19.00 -12.99 5.90
CA GLY A 182 -17.92 -12.50 6.77
C GLY A 182 -17.68 -13.37 8.01
N LEU A 183 -18.26 -14.56 8.07
CA LEU A 183 -18.07 -15.47 9.20
C LEU A 183 -16.96 -16.50 8.93
N TYR A 184 -16.02 -16.63 9.87
CA TYR A 184 -14.99 -17.67 9.80
C TYR A 184 -15.55 -19.01 10.30
N THR A 185 -15.94 -19.87 9.39
CA THR A 185 -16.54 -21.17 9.66
C THR A 185 -15.58 -22.33 9.41
N SER A 186 -15.93 -23.54 9.85
CA SER A 186 -15.18 -24.77 9.53
C SER A 186 -15.13 -25.05 8.02
N ASP A 187 -16.14 -24.63 7.27
CA ASP A 187 -16.20 -24.79 5.82
C ASP A 187 -15.23 -23.85 5.12
N LEU A 188 -15.18 -22.59 5.56
CA LEU A 188 -14.20 -21.63 5.08
C LEU A 188 -12.77 -22.08 5.38
N ARG A 189 -12.52 -22.61 6.58
CA ARG A 189 -11.21 -23.18 6.95
C ARG A 189 -10.80 -24.32 6.02
N ARG A 190 -11.69 -25.27 5.71
CA ARG A 190 -11.41 -26.36 4.77
C ARG A 190 -11.12 -25.86 3.36
N ALA A 191 -11.82 -24.81 2.92
CA ALA A 191 -11.55 -24.16 1.64
C ALA A 191 -10.14 -23.56 1.59
N PHE A 192 -9.71 -22.88 2.67
CA PHE A 192 -8.34 -22.41 2.79
C PHE A 192 -7.32 -23.55 2.77
N GLU A 193 -7.52 -24.61 3.55
CA GLU A 193 -6.63 -25.77 3.57
C GLU A 193 -6.48 -26.37 2.18
N THR A 194 -7.55 -26.41 1.39
CA THR A 194 -7.56 -26.87 0.00
C THR A 194 -6.79 -25.91 -0.90
N CYS A 195 -7.05 -24.60 -0.80
CA CYS A 195 -6.40 -23.57 -1.60
C CYS A 195 -4.89 -23.51 -1.33
N VAL A 196 -4.48 -23.44 -0.08
CA VAL A 196 -3.06 -23.38 0.31
C VAL A 196 -2.29 -24.64 -0.12
N GLY A 197 -3.00 -25.76 -0.34
CA GLY A 197 -2.46 -26.98 -0.91
C GLY A 197 -2.16 -26.92 -2.40
N GLN A 198 -2.70 -25.93 -3.12
CA GLN A 198 -2.61 -25.81 -4.58
C GLN A 198 -1.74 -24.59 -4.95
N PRO A 199 -0.65 -24.76 -5.72
CA PRO A 199 0.27 -23.68 -6.06
C PRO A 199 -0.38 -22.52 -6.86
N SER A 200 -1.46 -22.80 -7.59
CA SER A 200 -2.18 -21.83 -8.43
C SER A 200 -3.35 -21.15 -7.73
N CYS A 201 -3.69 -21.54 -6.49
CA CYS A 201 -4.80 -20.96 -5.78
C CYS A 201 -4.34 -19.70 -5.03
N ASP A 202 -4.95 -18.58 -5.36
CA ASP A 202 -4.83 -17.32 -4.65
C ASP A 202 -6.15 -17.09 -3.87
N PRO A 203 -6.15 -17.03 -2.53
CA PRO A 203 -7.38 -16.83 -1.78
C PRO A 203 -7.89 -15.39 -1.83
N LEU A 204 -7.06 -14.41 -2.29
CA LEU A 204 -7.52 -13.06 -2.56
C LEU A 204 -7.72 -12.86 -4.06
N PRO A 205 -8.94 -12.52 -4.49
CA PRO A 205 -9.20 -12.25 -5.90
C PRO A 205 -8.60 -10.92 -6.32
N ALA A 206 -8.48 -10.72 -7.63
CA ALA A 206 -8.26 -9.38 -8.17
C ALA A 206 -9.41 -8.46 -7.72
N ASP A 207 -9.08 -7.26 -7.25
CA ASP A 207 -9.99 -6.28 -6.59
C ASP A 207 -11.34 -6.03 -7.30
N GLU A 208 -11.46 -6.34 -8.58
CA GLU A 208 -12.67 -6.06 -9.36
C GLU A 208 -13.77 -7.11 -9.19
N GLU A 209 -13.42 -8.37 -8.90
CA GLU A 209 -14.38 -9.48 -8.87
C GLU A 209 -15.22 -9.51 -7.59
N CYS A 210 -14.68 -9.01 -6.48
CA CYS A 210 -15.34 -9.10 -5.17
C CYS A 210 -15.84 -7.77 -4.60
N ARG A 211 -15.68 -6.65 -5.29
CA ARG A 211 -16.17 -5.34 -4.81
C ARG A 211 -17.68 -5.31 -4.54
N ALA A 212 -18.45 -6.00 -5.35
CA ALA A 212 -19.92 -6.05 -5.20
C ALA A 212 -20.37 -6.91 -4.01
N ALA A 213 -19.55 -7.85 -3.56
CA ALA A 213 -19.88 -8.74 -2.44
C ALA A 213 -19.52 -8.13 -1.08
N THR A 214 -18.71 -7.08 -1.06
CA THR A 214 -18.17 -6.45 0.16
C THR A 214 -18.76 -5.06 0.44
N SER A 215 -19.56 -4.49 -0.46
CA SER A 215 -20.35 -3.25 -0.28
C SER A 215 -21.69 -3.56 0.34
#